data_cb2fed7a8cefe3db0e1ed80dc9f9fc52
#
_entry.id   cb2fed7a8cefe3db0e1ed80dc9f9fc52
#
_cell.length_a   1.000
_cell.length_b   1.000
_cell.length_c   1.000
_cell.angle_alpha   90.00
_cell.angle_beta   90.00
_cell.angle_gamma   90.00
#
_symmetry.space_group_name_H-M   'P 1'
#
loop_
_entity.id
_entity.type
_entity.pdbx_description
1 polymer ?
#
loop_
_entity_poly.entity_id
_entity_poly.type
_entity_poly.pdbx_seq_one_letter_code
_entity_poly.pdbx_strand_id
1 'polypeptide(L)'
;MKPEVSRGVLEAPGPWVHRRISASGASFHVADAGPEDASFAVILLHSFPMTWWTWREVIPAFTQAGIRTIAMDLRGFGTSDLAPGEVELTQLATDVAGVASALGISSYTVVGNGMGGVVAWMLGALKPAGLQAIVPVCAPHPLGLHFLRGLSSRGRGRWFQALLSRRPRVTFFSSRSAWIDRSISQWAAPFNREEMLENAEVYREALSRHIAVRSAWESLRATFRPSFSSKNVLTRSVTVPVLSIQARDDGLWSHVDFADDVQATSGEFTMRAISECGHFPQEENPQALTQAILPFVKESADFTAESQL
;
A
#
# COMPACT_ATOMS: atom_id res chain seq x y z
N MET A 1 -26.96 -12.41 -17.12
CA MET A 1 -26.27 -11.11 -17.00
C MET A 1 -25.94 -10.94 -15.51
N LYS A 2 -24.67 -11.06 -15.09
CA LYS A 2 -24.27 -10.82 -13.70
C LYS A 2 -24.29 -9.31 -13.47
N PRO A 3 -24.77 -8.83 -12.31
CA PRO A 3 -24.76 -7.41 -12.02
C PRO A 3 -23.33 -6.87 -12.14
N GLU A 4 -23.16 -5.84 -12.94
CA GLU A 4 -21.95 -5.04 -12.99
C GLU A 4 -21.73 -4.48 -11.56
N VAL A 5 -20.53 -4.65 -11.01
CA VAL A 5 -20.18 -4.05 -9.72
C VAL A 5 -20.51 -2.57 -9.80
N SER A 6 -21.29 -2.08 -8.85
CA SER A 6 -21.68 -0.67 -8.84
C SER A 6 -20.42 0.18 -8.76
N ARG A 7 -19.99 0.78 -9.87
CA ARG A 7 -18.84 1.71 -9.92
C ARG A 7 -18.98 2.82 -8.89
N GLY A 8 -20.21 3.18 -8.53
CA GLY A 8 -20.51 4.23 -7.56
C GLY A 8 -19.93 3.99 -6.16
N VAL A 9 -19.77 2.73 -5.73
CA VAL A 9 -19.14 2.40 -4.43
C VAL A 9 -17.62 2.40 -4.53
N LEU A 10 -17.07 1.90 -5.65
CA LEU A 10 -15.62 1.78 -5.85
C LEU A 10 -14.99 3.09 -6.35
N GLU A 11 -15.77 3.97 -6.96
CA GLU A 11 -15.37 5.30 -7.43
C GLU A 11 -16.20 6.36 -6.67
N ALA A 12 -16.18 6.28 -5.33
CA ALA A 12 -16.95 7.16 -4.46
C ALA A 12 -16.54 8.63 -4.66
N PRO A 13 -17.50 9.58 -4.76
CA PRO A 13 -17.21 10.99 -5.00
C PRO A 13 -16.46 11.61 -3.82
N GLY A 14 -15.66 12.64 -4.11
CA GLY A 14 -14.87 13.36 -3.12
C GLY A 14 -14.07 14.48 -3.76
N PRO A 15 -13.14 15.10 -3.03
CA PRO A 15 -12.28 16.16 -3.56
C PRO A 15 -11.14 15.59 -4.45
N TRP A 16 -11.46 14.65 -5.32
CA TRP A 16 -10.58 13.97 -6.26
C TRP A 16 -11.30 13.67 -7.57
N VAL A 17 -10.52 13.39 -8.61
CA VAL A 17 -11.00 12.94 -9.91
C VAL A 17 -10.59 11.48 -10.12
N HIS A 18 -11.55 10.63 -10.45
CA HIS A 18 -11.27 9.24 -10.81
C HIS A 18 -10.74 9.17 -12.24
N ARG A 19 -9.55 8.57 -12.39
CA ARG A 19 -8.92 8.39 -13.70
C ARG A 19 -8.57 6.93 -13.96
N ARG A 20 -8.55 6.59 -15.24
CA ARG A 20 -8.04 5.32 -15.75
C ARG A 20 -6.72 5.57 -16.48
N ILE A 21 -5.64 4.99 -15.98
CA ILE A 21 -4.29 5.21 -16.47
C ILE A 21 -3.76 3.93 -17.08
N SER A 22 -3.43 3.96 -18.38
CA SER A 22 -2.79 2.85 -19.07
C SER A 22 -1.28 2.89 -18.83
N ALA A 23 -0.74 1.88 -18.17
CA ALA A 23 0.67 1.76 -17.86
C ALA A 23 1.07 0.28 -17.75
N SER A 24 2.31 -0.07 -18.05
CA SER A 24 2.85 -1.43 -17.84
C SER A 24 1.97 -2.57 -18.41
N GLY A 25 1.27 -2.30 -19.53
CA GLY A 25 0.39 -3.27 -20.19
C GLY A 25 -0.94 -3.55 -19.46
N ALA A 26 -1.36 -2.66 -18.55
CA ALA A 26 -2.62 -2.75 -17.83
C ALA A 26 -3.26 -1.37 -17.66
N SER A 27 -4.53 -1.33 -17.23
CA SER A 27 -5.26 -0.12 -16.88
C SER A 27 -5.42 -0.05 -15.37
N PHE A 28 -4.99 1.06 -14.78
CA PHE A 28 -5.06 1.30 -13.34
C PHE A 28 -6.07 2.39 -13.02
N HIS A 29 -6.82 2.17 -11.97
CA HIS A 29 -7.65 3.19 -11.36
C HIS A 29 -6.83 4.00 -10.36
N VAL A 30 -7.03 5.33 -10.40
CA VAL A 30 -6.48 6.26 -9.42
C VAL A 30 -7.52 7.30 -9.02
N ALA A 31 -7.50 7.70 -7.76
CA ALA A 31 -8.10 8.95 -7.29
C ALA A 31 -7.00 10.01 -7.28
N ASP A 32 -7.11 11.00 -8.18
CA ASP A 32 -6.15 12.08 -8.44
C ASP A 32 -6.70 13.38 -7.84
N ALA A 33 -5.97 13.97 -6.91
CA ALA A 33 -6.40 15.13 -6.16
C ALA A 33 -5.28 16.19 -6.05
N GLY A 34 -5.66 17.47 -5.95
CA GLY A 34 -4.71 18.59 -5.86
C GLY A 34 -4.35 19.19 -7.22
N PRO A 35 -3.25 19.97 -7.32
CA PRO A 35 -2.88 20.66 -8.56
C PRO A 35 -2.47 19.66 -9.65
N GLU A 36 -3.20 19.67 -10.77
CA GLU A 36 -3.03 18.68 -11.84
C GLU A 36 -1.69 18.85 -12.59
N ASP A 37 -1.17 20.05 -12.64
CA ASP A 37 0.08 20.43 -13.32
C ASP A 37 1.32 20.33 -12.43
N ALA A 38 1.18 19.84 -11.19
CA ALA A 38 2.31 19.69 -10.27
C ALA A 38 3.31 18.66 -10.80
N SER A 39 4.58 19.05 -10.85
CA SER A 39 5.70 18.16 -11.23
C SER A 39 6.03 17.13 -10.15
N PHE A 40 5.69 17.43 -8.88
CA PHE A 40 5.82 16.52 -7.74
C PHE A 40 4.47 16.01 -7.28
N ALA A 41 4.41 14.73 -6.89
CA ALA A 41 3.23 14.13 -6.32
C ALA A 41 3.57 13.15 -5.18
N VAL A 42 2.60 12.90 -4.29
CA VAL A 42 2.63 11.74 -3.40
C VAL A 42 1.74 10.63 -3.99
N ILE A 43 2.27 9.42 -4.07
CA ILE A 43 1.53 8.22 -4.52
C ILE A 43 1.23 7.37 -3.30
N LEU A 44 -0.06 7.12 -3.07
CA LEU A 44 -0.58 6.38 -1.92
C LEU A 44 -0.97 4.96 -2.34
N LEU A 45 -0.37 3.96 -1.71
CA LEU A 45 -0.58 2.54 -2.01
C LEU A 45 -1.25 1.84 -0.83
N HIS A 46 -2.40 1.21 -1.09
CA HIS A 46 -3.18 0.51 -0.09
C HIS A 46 -2.60 -0.86 0.29
N SER A 47 -3.06 -1.39 1.42
CA SER A 47 -2.83 -2.77 1.84
C SER A 47 -3.94 -3.71 1.35
N PHE A 48 -3.77 -5.00 1.63
CA PHE A 48 -4.81 -6.02 1.55
C PHE A 48 -5.64 -6.02 2.87
N PRO A 49 -6.97 -6.12 2.82
CA PRO A 49 -7.84 -6.28 1.64
C PRO A 49 -8.41 -4.96 1.10
N MET A 50 -7.74 -3.85 1.34
CA MET A 50 -8.18 -2.48 1.05
C MET A 50 -8.10 -2.12 -0.44
N THR A 51 -8.55 -0.90 -0.77
CA THR A 51 -8.44 -0.23 -2.07
C THR A 51 -7.93 1.19 -1.87
N TRP A 52 -7.85 2.00 -2.92
CA TRP A 52 -7.52 3.43 -2.83
C TRP A 52 -8.34 4.16 -1.76
N TRP A 53 -9.57 3.72 -1.49
CA TRP A 53 -10.52 4.33 -0.56
C TRP A 53 -10.01 4.42 0.88
N THR A 54 -9.09 3.56 1.27
CA THR A 54 -8.44 3.61 2.60
C THR A 54 -7.73 4.93 2.87
N TRP A 55 -7.39 5.70 1.83
CA TRP A 55 -6.67 6.96 1.91
C TRP A 55 -7.57 8.21 1.92
N ARG A 56 -8.90 8.06 1.84
CA ARG A 56 -9.86 9.17 1.71
C ARG A 56 -9.70 10.27 2.77
N GLU A 57 -9.37 9.90 4.00
CA GLU A 57 -9.19 10.84 5.10
C GLU A 57 -7.80 11.52 5.10
N VAL A 58 -6.83 10.92 4.41
CA VAL A 58 -5.45 11.42 4.32
C VAL A 58 -5.27 12.36 3.12
N ILE A 59 -5.92 12.07 1.99
CA ILE A 59 -5.83 12.88 0.75
C ILE A 59 -6.04 14.38 0.99
N PRO A 60 -7.09 14.83 1.73
CA PRO A 60 -7.33 16.25 1.93
C PRO A 60 -6.18 17.02 2.57
N ALA A 61 -5.44 16.39 3.48
CA ALA A 61 -4.34 17.06 4.17
C ALA A 61 -3.15 17.33 3.24
N PHE A 62 -2.85 16.43 2.31
CA PHE A 62 -1.81 16.65 1.29
C PHE A 62 -2.25 17.72 0.28
N THR A 63 -3.49 17.68 -0.20
CA THR A 63 -4.01 18.65 -1.16
C THR A 63 -4.11 20.06 -0.56
N GLN A 64 -4.49 20.20 0.71
CA GLN A 64 -4.45 21.47 1.43
C GLN A 64 -3.03 22.01 1.61
N ALA A 65 -2.03 21.12 1.62
CA ALA A 65 -0.62 21.51 1.61
C ALA A 65 -0.07 21.82 0.22
N GLY A 66 -0.92 21.83 -0.83
CA GLY A 66 -0.54 22.10 -2.22
C GLY A 66 0.14 20.91 -2.93
N ILE A 67 0.08 19.72 -2.38
CA ILE A 67 0.72 18.51 -2.93
C ILE A 67 -0.30 17.71 -3.74
N ARG A 68 0.03 17.43 -5.01
CA ARG A 68 -0.74 16.49 -5.83
C ARG A 68 -0.69 15.10 -5.20
N THR A 69 -1.83 14.45 -5.10
CA THR A 69 -2.01 13.18 -4.36
C THR A 69 -2.69 12.16 -5.24
N ILE A 70 -2.03 11.04 -5.46
CA ILE A 70 -2.51 9.94 -6.31
C ILE A 70 -2.74 8.70 -5.44
N ALA A 71 -3.99 8.40 -5.09
CA ALA A 71 -4.32 7.14 -4.43
C ALA A 71 -4.65 6.08 -5.48
N MET A 72 -3.80 5.05 -5.59
CA MET A 72 -3.86 4.04 -6.65
C MET A 72 -4.45 2.73 -6.16
N ASP A 73 -5.36 2.14 -6.94
CA ASP A 73 -5.68 0.73 -6.83
C ASP A 73 -4.57 -0.12 -7.46
N LEU A 74 -3.90 -0.93 -6.66
CA LEU A 74 -2.89 -1.87 -7.16
C LEU A 74 -3.49 -2.90 -8.10
N ARG A 75 -2.66 -3.52 -8.95
CA ARG A 75 -3.08 -4.60 -9.85
C ARG A 75 -3.86 -5.68 -9.09
N GLY A 76 -5.06 -5.98 -9.56
CA GLY A 76 -5.97 -6.96 -8.96
C GLY A 76 -6.94 -6.42 -7.92
N PHE A 77 -6.88 -5.13 -7.62
CA PHE A 77 -7.74 -4.49 -6.62
C PHE A 77 -8.66 -3.43 -7.24
N GLY A 78 -9.71 -3.10 -6.51
CA GLY A 78 -10.66 -2.05 -6.88
C GLY A 78 -11.18 -2.19 -8.29
N THR A 79 -11.03 -1.14 -9.08
CA THR A 79 -11.38 -1.14 -10.49
C THR A 79 -10.16 -1.19 -11.43
N SER A 80 -8.93 -1.39 -10.91
CA SER A 80 -7.74 -1.70 -11.72
C SER A 80 -7.85 -3.06 -12.40
N ASP A 81 -7.07 -3.25 -13.48
CA ASP A 81 -7.05 -4.53 -14.21
C ASP A 81 -6.61 -5.67 -13.32
N LEU A 82 -7.22 -6.82 -13.56
CA LEU A 82 -6.92 -8.06 -12.86
C LEU A 82 -5.57 -8.63 -13.32
N ALA A 83 -4.89 -9.31 -12.43
CA ALA A 83 -3.71 -10.08 -12.79
C ALA A 83 -4.12 -11.28 -13.66
N PRO A 84 -3.55 -11.45 -14.85
CA PRO A 84 -3.91 -12.57 -15.75
C PRO A 84 -3.36 -13.92 -15.23
N GLY A 85 -2.45 -13.91 -14.26
CA GLY A 85 -1.78 -15.08 -13.71
C GLY A 85 -0.94 -14.74 -12.49
N GLU A 86 0.21 -15.40 -12.35
CA GLU A 86 1.17 -15.09 -11.28
C GLU A 86 1.69 -13.65 -11.42
N VAL A 87 1.82 -12.97 -10.29
CA VAL A 87 2.30 -11.59 -10.18
C VAL A 87 3.69 -11.62 -9.55
N GLU A 88 4.57 -10.75 -10.01
CA GLU A 88 5.87 -10.51 -9.41
C GLU A 88 5.86 -9.20 -8.60
N LEU A 89 6.58 -9.15 -7.49
CA LEU A 89 6.67 -7.93 -6.70
C LEU A 89 7.33 -6.79 -7.49
N THR A 90 8.30 -7.11 -8.35
CA THR A 90 8.91 -6.15 -9.29
C THR A 90 7.87 -5.60 -10.27
N GLN A 91 6.89 -6.40 -10.70
CA GLN A 91 5.80 -5.94 -11.57
C GLN A 91 4.93 -4.92 -10.84
N LEU A 92 4.53 -5.18 -9.58
CA LEU A 92 3.74 -4.22 -8.81
C LEU A 92 4.48 -2.89 -8.64
N ALA A 93 5.78 -2.91 -8.43
CA ALA A 93 6.59 -1.69 -8.33
C ALA A 93 6.70 -0.96 -9.69
N THR A 94 6.91 -1.68 -10.79
CA THR A 94 6.96 -1.07 -12.13
C THR A 94 5.61 -0.55 -12.59
N ASP A 95 4.50 -1.11 -12.13
CA ASP A 95 3.16 -0.57 -12.36
C ASP A 95 3.02 0.84 -11.76
N VAL A 96 3.48 1.03 -10.52
CA VAL A 96 3.44 2.35 -9.84
C VAL A 96 4.30 3.38 -10.57
N ALA A 97 5.53 3.03 -10.94
CA ALA A 97 6.41 3.92 -11.70
C ALA A 97 5.82 4.25 -13.09
N GLY A 98 5.20 3.25 -13.73
CA GLY A 98 4.50 3.44 -15.01
C GLY A 98 3.31 4.38 -14.91
N VAL A 99 2.51 4.29 -13.84
CA VAL A 99 1.39 5.22 -13.58
C VAL A 99 1.91 6.64 -13.34
N ALA A 100 2.97 6.82 -12.55
CA ALA A 100 3.60 8.12 -12.35
C ALA A 100 4.04 8.75 -13.70
N SER A 101 4.74 7.98 -14.52
CA SER A 101 5.19 8.40 -15.86
C SER A 101 4.03 8.76 -16.79
N ALA A 102 2.97 7.94 -16.81
CA ALA A 102 1.79 8.18 -17.66
C ALA A 102 0.97 9.41 -17.24
N LEU A 103 1.05 9.81 -15.97
CA LEU A 103 0.47 11.04 -15.42
C LEU A 103 1.37 12.28 -15.60
N GLY A 104 2.53 12.13 -16.23
CA GLY A 104 3.49 13.22 -16.40
C GLY A 104 4.19 13.65 -15.10
N ILE A 105 4.15 12.83 -14.05
CA ILE A 105 4.78 13.12 -12.77
C ILE A 105 6.28 12.84 -12.89
N SER A 106 7.08 13.88 -12.85
CA SER A 106 8.54 13.78 -12.99
C SER A 106 9.26 13.48 -11.66
N SER A 107 8.59 13.74 -10.53
CA SER A 107 9.14 13.54 -9.19
C SER A 107 8.03 13.10 -8.23
N TYR A 108 8.31 12.08 -7.39
CA TYR A 108 7.29 11.56 -6.47
C TYR A 108 7.86 10.87 -5.25
N THR A 109 7.10 10.94 -4.17
CA THR A 109 7.29 10.12 -2.96
C THR A 109 6.20 9.06 -2.90
N VAL A 110 6.54 7.84 -2.51
CA VAL A 110 5.59 6.75 -2.34
C VAL A 110 5.31 6.49 -0.86
N VAL A 111 4.05 6.55 -0.48
CA VAL A 111 3.56 6.18 0.85
C VAL A 111 2.73 4.90 0.70
N GLY A 112 3.13 3.82 1.34
CA GLY A 112 2.44 2.54 1.20
C GLY A 112 2.16 1.87 2.53
N ASN A 113 0.91 1.43 2.74
CA ASN A 113 0.53 0.65 3.91
C ASN A 113 0.64 -0.86 3.65
N GLY A 114 1.17 -1.62 4.58
CA GLY A 114 1.24 -3.08 4.54
C GLY A 114 1.79 -3.62 3.22
N MET A 115 0.94 -4.22 2.38
CA MET A 115 1.30 -4.67 1.03
C MET A 115 1.87 -3.53 0.18
N GLY A 116 1.23 -2.35 0.18
CA GLY A 116 1.72 -1.16 -0.52
C GLY A 116 3.07 -0.68 0.00
N GLY A 117 3.35 -0.86 1.30
CA GLY A 117 4.64 -0.55 1.91
C GLY A 117 5.75 -1.50 1.45
N VAL A 118 5.45 -2.78 1.25
CA VAL A 118 6.41 -3.73 0.64
C VAL A 118 6.68 -3.38 -0.82
N VAL A 119 5.67 -2.88 -1.56
CA VAL A 119 5.88 -2.33 -2.92
C VAL A 119 6.76 -1.09 -2.87
N ALA A 120 6.60 -0.22 -1.86
CA ALA A 120 7.48 0.94 -1.66
C ALA A 120 8.95 0.52 -1.41
N TRP A 121 9.20 -0.51 -0.60
CA TRP A 121 10.54 -1.09 -0.43
C TRP A 121 11.14 -1.59 -1.76
N MET A 122 10.33 -2.27 -2.59
CA MET A 122 10.77 -2.71 -3.91
C MET A 122 11.09 -1.54 -4.83
N LEU A 123 10.28 -0.46 -4.80
CA LEU A 123 10.56 0.78 -5.54
C LEU A 123 11.89 1.41 -5.10
N GLY A 124 12.14 1.48 -3.78
CA GLY A 124 13.40 1.96 -3.24
C GLY A 124 14.60 1.17 -3.76
N ALA A 125 14.49 -0.17 -3.81
CA ALA A 125 15.53 -1.07 -4.32
C ALA A 125 15.71 -0.98 -5.84
N LEU A 126 14.64 -0.71 -6.61
CA LEU A 126 14.68 -0.50 -8.07
C LEU A 126 15.15 0.89 -8.44
N LYS A 127 14.86 1.88 -7.60
CA LYS A 127 15.15 3.31 -7.81
C LYS A 127 14.75 3.80 -9.21
N PRO A 128 13.47 3.71 -9.61
CA PRO A 128 13.02 4.25 -10.88
C PRO A 128 13.20 5.77 -10.93
N ALA A 129 13.30 6.30 -12.15
CA ALA A 129 13.41 7.74 -12.34
C ALA A 129 12.26 8.48 -11.67
N GLY A 130 12.56 9.60 -11.03
CA GLY A 130 11.59 10.45 -10.34
C GLY A 130 11.28 10.03 -8.90
N LEU A 131 11.65 8.82 -8.43
CA LEU A 131 11.45 8.44 -7.04
C LEU A 131 12.38 9.24 -6.11
N GLN A 132 11.79 10.04 -5.21
CA GLN A 132 12.52 10.89 -4.26
C GLN A 132 12.65 10.25 -2.87
N ALA A 133 11.58 9.62 -2.38
CA ALA A 133 11.56 9.00 -1.06
C ALA A 133 10.52 7.89 -0.99
N ILE A 134 10.61 7.04 0.03
CA ILE A 134 9.58 6.04 0.35
C ILE A 134 9.15 6.14 1.81
N VAL A 135 7.87 5.88 2.05
CA VAL A 135 7.28 5.83 3.40
C VAL A 135 6.54 4.49 3.54
N PRO A 136 7.22 3.41 3.94
CA PRO A 136 6.55 2.16 4.30
C PRO A 136 5.82 2.34 5.65
N VAL A 137 4.50 2.10 5.63
CA VAL A 137 3.60 2.22 6.79
C VAL A 137 3.16 0.82 7.21
N CYS A 138 3.43 0.41 8.44
CA CYS A 138 3.16 -0.92 8.96
C CYS A 138 3.67 -2.03 8.04
N ALA A 139 4.86 -1.83 7.47
CA ALA A 139 5.47 -2.72 6.49
C ALA A 139 6.97 -2.83 6.71
N PRO A 140 7.45 -3.76 7.56
CA PRO A 140 8.88 -4.01 7.72
C PRO A 140 9.51 -4.52 6.42
N HIS A 141 10.81 -4.33 6.26
CA HIS A 141 11.52 -4.77 5.07
C HIS A 141 11.39 -6.30 4.85
N PRO A 142 10.96 -6.75 3.66
CA PRO A 142 10.52 -8.13 3.45
C PRO A 142 11.65 -9.18 3.52
N LEU A 143 12.92 -8.78 3.52
CA LEU A 143 14.05 -9.68 3.75
C LEU A 143 14.57 -9.63 5.21
N GLY A 144 13.99 -8.81 6.07
CA GLY A 144 14.34 -8.77 7.49
C GLY A 144 14.16 -10.15 8.15
N LEU A 145 15.13 -10.55 8.99
CA LEU A 145 15.04 -11.81 9.73
C LEU A 145 13.83 -11.84 10.65
N HIS A 146 13.49 -10.70 11.23
CA HIS A 146 12.34 -10.54 12.11
C HIS A 146 11.02 -10.60 11.37
N PHE A 147 10.94 -10.09 10.14
CA PHE A 147 9.78 -10.25 9.25
C PHE A 147 9.39 -11.72 9.08
N LEU A 148 10.35 -12.59 8.76
CA LEU A 148 10.10 -14.02 8.58
C LEU A 148 9.70 -14.73 9.88
N ARG A 149 10.24 -14.30 11.04
CA ARG A 149 9.92 -14.82 12.37
C ARG A 149 8.58 -14.30 12.87
N GLY A 150 8.27 -13.02 12.67
CA GLY A 150 7.00 -12.40 13.04
C GLY A 150 5.80 -13.10 12.40
N LEU A 151 5.92 -13.49 11.13
CA LEU A 151 4.92 -14.29 10.43
C LEU A 151 4.68 -15.68 11.06
N SER A 152 5.66 -16.24 11.78
CA SER A 152 5.58 -17.60 12.32
C SER A 152 5.17 -17.68 13.79
N SER A 153 5.41 -16.65 14.59
CA SER A 153 5.42 -16.74 16.06
C SER A 153 4.09 -16.44 16.75
N ARG A 154 3.14 -15.80 16.07
CA ARG A 154 1.85 -15.41 16.67
C ARG A 154 0.70 -16.23 16.08
N GLY A 155 -0.33 -16.53 16.87
CA GLY A 155 -1.53 -17.22 16.40
C GLY A 155 -2.20 -16.53 15.20
N ARG A 156 -1.97 -15.22 15.04
CA ARG A 156 -2.34 -14.38 13.91
C ARG A 156 -1.52 -14.71 12.65
N GLY A 157 -0.25 -15.09 12.81
CA GLY A 157 0.62 -15.51 11.71
C GLY A 157 0.17 -16.80 11.04
N ARG A 158 -0.46 -17.73 11.76
CA ARG A 158 -1.00 -18.98 11.16
C ARG A 158 -2.12 -18.71 10.16
N TRP A 159 -3.00 -17.75 10.45
CA TRP A 159 -4.03 -17.30 9.51
C TRP A 159 -3.41 -16.67 8.29
N PHE A 160 -2.50 -15.73 8.48
CA PHE A 160 -1.80 -15.05 7.39
C PHE A 160 -0.97 -16.03 6.54
N GLN A 161 -0.28 -16.99 7.16
CA GLN A 161 0.41 -18.05 6.42
C GLN A 161 -0.55 -18.95 5.63
N ALA A 162 -1.74 -19.26 6.18
CA ALA A 162 -2.75 -19.99 5.45
C ALA A 162 -3.26 -19.19 4.23
N LEU A 163 -3.43 -17.87 4.40
CA LEU A 163 -3.77 -16.94 3.32
C LEU A 163 -2.71 -16.92 2.22
N LEU A 164 -1.42 -16.98 2.59
CA LEU A 164 -0.30 -16.99 1.64
C LEU A 164 0.02 -18.38 1.05
N SER A 165 -0.72 -19.42 1.37
CA SER A 165 -0.46 -20.76 0.84
C SER A 165 -0.65 -20.84 -0.66
N ARG A 166 0.10 -21.72 -1.37
CA ARG A 166 -0.01 -21.91 -2.82
C ARG A 166 -1.37 -22.43 -3.29
N ARG A 167 -2.12 -23.07 -2.39
CA ARG A 167 -3.47 -23.59 -2.64
C ARG A 167 -4.37 -23.16 -1.50
N PRO A 168 -4.89 -21.92 -1.53
CA PRO A 168 -5.89 -21.53 -0.55
C PRO A 168 -7.07 -22.49 -0.70
N ARG A 169 -7.51 -23.08 0.41
CA ARG A 169 -8.66 -23.96 0.38
C ARG A 169 -9.86 -23.20 -0.17
N VAL A 170 -10.64 -23.82 -1.04
CA VAL A 170 -11.85 -23.26 -1.67
C VAL A 170 -12.80 -22.65 -0.62
N THR A 171 -12.75 -23.10 0.62
CA THR A 171 -13.47 -22.54 1.78
C THR A 171 -13.16 -21.05 2.05
N PHE A 172 -11.97 -20.55 1.67
CA PHE A 172 -11.65 -19.11 1.79
C PHE A 172 -12.47 -18.27 0.83
N PHE A 173 -12.83 -18.84 -0.33
CA PHE A 173 -13.57 -18.14 -1.37
C PHE A 173 -15.09 -18.33 -1.27
N SER A 174 -15.57 -19.24 -0.41
CA SER A 174 -16.99 -19.59 -0.32
C SER A 174 -17.78 -18.69 0.64
N SER A 175 -17.13 -18.10 1.66
CA SER A 175 -17.74 -17.09 2.54
C SER A 175 -17.22 -15.70 2.19
N ARG A 176 -17.91 -15.02 1.31
CA ARG A 176 -17.47 -13.81 0.59
C ARG A 176 -16.97 -12.64 1.45
N SER A 177 -17.35 -12.54 2.71
CA SER A 177 -16.97 -11.44 3.61
C SER A 177 -16.15 -11.88 4.81
N ALA A 178 -16.38 -13.07 5.33
CA ALA A 178 -15.83 -13.49 6.62
C ALA A 178 -14.30 -13.46 6.73
N TRP A 179 -13.57 -13.69 5.63
CA TRP A 179 -12.12 -13.62 5.64
C TRP A 179 -11.60 -12.17 5.59
N ILE A 180 -12.34 -11.25 4.93
CA ILE A 180 -12.04 -9.81 4.92
C ILE A 180 -12.22 -9.27 6.34
N ASP A 181 -13.40 -9.52 6.91
CA ASP A 181 -13.75 -9.10 8.27
C ASP A 181 -12.76 -9.66 9.30
N ARG A 182 -12.35 -10.91 9.12
CA ARG A 182 -11.35 -11.53 9.98
C ARG A 182 -9.98 -10.87 9.86
N SER A 183 -9.54 -10.53 8.65
CA SER A 183 -8.26 -9.83 8.43
C SER A 183 -8.29 -8.46 9.09
N ILE A 184 -9.34 -7.69 8.86
CA ILE A 184 -9.54 -6.36 9.47
C ILE A 184 -9.56 -6.49 11.00
N SER A 185 -10.41 -7.37 11.54
CA SER A 185 -10.56 -7.56 12.99
C SER A 185 -9.28 -8.02 13.69
N GLN A 186 -8.41 -8.77 13.00
CA GLN A 186 -7.17 -9.27 13.61
C GLN A 186 -6.02 -8.26 13.54
N TRP A 187 -6.03 -7.39 12.54
CA TRP A 187 -4.92 -6.48 12.26
C TRP A 187 -5.16 -5.07 12.78
N ALA A 188 -6.43 -4.60 12.82
CA ALA A 188 -6.79 -3.33 13.43
C ALA A 188 -6.58 -3.37 14.97
N ALA A 189 -6.38 -2.21 15.55
CA ALA A 189 -6.36 -2.04 16.99
C ALA A 189 -7.69 -2.52 17.62
N PRO A 190 -7.66 -3.17 18.78
CA PRO A 190 -8.88 -3.72 19.38
C PRO A 190 -10.01 -2.70 19.58
N PHE A 191 -9.66 -1.46 19.88
CA PHE A 191 -10.62 -0.36 20.16
C PHE A 191 -11.16 0.29 18.89
N ASN A 192 -10.52 0.15 17.72
CA ASN A 192 -10.99 0.66 16.43
C ASN A 192 -11.71 -0.39 15.59
N ARG A 193 -11.76 -1.63 16.06
CA ARG A 193 -12.21 -2.79 15.28
C ARG A 193 -13.65 -2.68 14.78
N GLU A 194 -14.56 -2.18 15.61
CA GLU A 194 -15.98 -2.04 15.28
C GLU A 194 -16.16 -1.06 14.12
N GLU A 195 -15.59 0.14 14.24
CA GLU A 195 -15.63 1.17 13.20
C GLU A 195 -14.98 0.69 11.88
N MET A 196 -13.85 0.00 11.97
CA MET A 196 -13.19 -0.58 10.80
C MET A 196 -14.05 -1.62 10.07
N LEU A 197 -14.86 -2.39 10.80
CA LEU A 197 -15.78 -3.37 10.21
C LEU A 197 -17.01 -2.72 9.60
N GLU A 198 -17.52 -1.63 10.18
CA GLU A 198 -18.61 -0.83 9.61
C GLU A 198 -18.19 -0.22 8.26
N ASN A 199 -16.97 0.32 8.17
CA ASN A 199 -16.42 0.89 6.95
C ASN A 199 -15.96 -0.14 5.90
N ALA A 200 -15.99 -1.43 6.21
CA ALA A 200 -15.46 -2.49 5.35
C ALA A 200 -16.35 -2.86 4.14
N GLU A 201 -17.54 -2.27 3.98
CA GLU A 201 -18.45 -2.61 2.88
C GLU A 201 -17.83 -2.37 1.50
N VAL A 202 -17.09 -1.28 1.33
CA VAL A 202 -16.37 -0.96 0.08
C VAL A 202 -15.39 -2.08 -0.29
N TYR A 203 -14.67 -2.62 0.69
CA TYR A 203 -13.69 -3.69 0.49
C TYR A 203 -14.35 -5.04 0.21
N ARG A 204 -15.50 -5.31 0.85
CA ARG A 204 -16.32 -6.50 0.56
C ARG A 204 -16.86 -6.44 -0.87
N GLU A 205 -17.31 -5.27 -1.32
CA GLU A 205 -17.79 -5.06 -2.68
C GLU A 205 -16.65 -5.19 -3.71
N ALA A 206 -15.50 -4.56 -3.47
CA ALA A 206 -14.32 -4.65 -4.33
C ALA A 206 -13.88 -6.10 -4.56
N LEU A 207 -13.99 -6.94 -3.54
CA LEU A 207 -13.61 -8.36 -3.57
C LEU A 207 -14.82 -9.31 -3.64
N SER A 208 -15.99 -8.81 -4.09
CA SER A 208 -17.22 -9.62 -4.22
C SER A 208 -17.14 -10.67 -5.34
N ARG A 209 -16.33 -10.43 -6.37
CA ARG A 209 -16.15 -11.33 -7.51
C ARG A 209 -15.00 -12.32 -7.24
N HIS A 210 -15.24 -13.61 -7.51
CA HIS A 210 -14.23 -14.66 -7.33
C HIS A 210 -12.91 -14.37 -8.06
N ILE A 211 -12.97 -13.80 -9.27
CA ILE A 211 -11.78 -13.47 -10.05
C ILE A 211 -11.00 -12.30 -9.44
N ALA A 212 -11.69 -11.31 -8.85
CA ALA A 212 -11.04 -10.21 -8.13
C ALA A 212 -10.32 -10.72 -6.86
N VAL A 213 -10.97 -11.60 -6.10
CA VAL A 213 -10.34 -12.24 -4.92
C VAL A 213 -9.08 -12.99 -5.31
N ARG A 214 -9.12 -13.77 -6.40
CA ARG A 214 -7.96 -14.52 -6.87
C ARG A 214 -6.83 -13.58 -7.28
N SER A 215 -7.13 -12.52 -8.02
CA SER A 215 -6.14 -11.55 -8.47
C SER A 215 -5.50 -10.79 -7.30
N ALA A 216 -6.31 -10.31 -6.36
CA ALA A 216 -5.82 -9.67 -5.14
C ALA A 216 -4.93 -10.60 -4.30
N TRP A 217 -5.30 -11.88 -4.24
CA TRP A 217 -4.51 -12.89 -3.55
C TRP A 217 -3.16 -13.16 -4.23
N GLU A 218 -3.09 -13.19 -5.57
CA GLU A 218 -1.81 -13.32 -6.29
C GLU A 218 -0.88 -12.14 -6.00
N SER A 219 -1.41 -10.91 -5.99
CA SER A 219 -0.64 -9.71 -5.63
C SER A 219 -0.17 -9.73 -4.17
N LEU A 220 -1.04 -10.14 -3.24
CA LEU A 220 -0.66 -10.33 -1.84
C LEU A 220 0.45 -11.38 -1.69
N ARG A 221 0.34 -12.49 -2.40
CA ARG A 221 1.34 -13.56 -2.36
C ARG A 221 2.69 -13.11 -2.91
N ALA A 222 2.69 -12.38 -4.03
CA ALA A 222 3.90 -11.80 -4.61
C ALA A 222 4.62 -10.89 -3.63
N THR A 223 3.86 -10.12 -2.86
CA THR A 223 4.39 -9.17 -1.89
C THR A 223 5.06 -9.86 -0.70
N PHE A 224 4.39 -10.85 -0.09
CA PHE A 224 4.87 -11.49 1.14
C PHE A 224 5.63 -12.80 0.90
N ARG A 225 5.62 -13.33 -0.32
CA ARG A 225 6.45 -14.46 -0.78
C ARG A 225 7.07 -14.15 -2.13
N PRO A 226 7.93 -13.13 -2.20
CA PRO A 226 8.56 -12.74 -3.45
C PRO A 226 9.36 -13.90 -4.06
N SER A 227 9.41 -13.94 -5.39
CA SER A 227 10.21 -14.88 -6.15
C SER A 227 11.70 -14.69 -5.89
N PHE A 228 12.52 -15.60 -6.38
CA PHE A 228 13.98 -15.49 -6.29
C PHE A 228 14.50 -14.21 -6.99
N SER A 229 13.96 -13.88 -8.16
CA SER A 229 14.32 -12.66 -8.90
C SER A 229 13.97 -11.40 -8.10
N SER A 230 12.77 -11.32 -7.54
CA SER A 230 12.34 -10.20 -6.70
C SER A 230 13.18 -10.08 -5.42
N LYS A 231 13.54 -11.21 -4.79
CA LYS A 231 14.45 -11.21 -3.63
C LYS A 231 15.82 -10.65 -3.95
N ASN A 232 16.40 -11.03 -5.12
CA ASN A 232 17.68 -10.49 -5.55
C ASN A 232 17.65 -8.96 -5.75
N VAL A 233 16.53 -8.39 -6.19
CA VAL A 233 16.38 -6.94 -6.25
C VAL A 233 16.33 -6.34 -4.86
N LEU A 234 15.56 -6.92 -3.94
CA LEU A 234 15.42 -6.45 -2.56
C LEU A 234 16.73 -6.50 -1.73
N THR A 235 17.75 -7.23 -2.16
CA THR A 235 19.08 -7.18 -1.52
C THR A 235 19.86 -5.89 -1.85
N ARG A 236 19.39 -5.09 -2.81
CA ARG A 236 20.02 -3.82 -3.13
C ARG A 236 19.67 -2.80 -2.03
N SER A 237 20.68 -2.05 -1.60
CA SER A 237 20.46 -1.01 -0.61
C SER A 237 19.58 0.12 -1.17
N VAL A 238 18.61 0.54 -0.40
CA VAL A 238 17.76 1.70 -0.71
C VAL A 238 18.57 2.97 -0.46
N THR A 239 18.73 3.79 -1.48
CA THR A 239 19.56 5.01 -1.43
C THR A 239 18.73 6.29 -1.29
N VAL A 240 17.42 6.23 -1.57
CA VAL A 240 16.52 7.36 -1.32
C VAL A 240 16.16 7.44 0.17
N PRO A 241 15.80 8.62 0.69
CA PRO A 241 15.32 8.76 2.06
C PRO A 241 14.14 7.82 2.37
N VAL A 242 14.14 7.26 3.58
CA VAL A 242 13.12 6.34 4.08
C VAL A 242 12.56 6.82 5.40
N LEU A 243 11.24 6.96 5.49
CA LEU A 243 10.51 7.15 6.74
C LEU A 243 9.67 5.89 7.03
N SER A 244 10.15 5.01 7.91
CA SER A 244 9.41 3.81 8.34
C SER A 244 8.41 4.18 9.44
N ILE A 245 7.12 3.92 9.20
CA ILE A 245 6.03 4.18 10.16
C ILE A 245 5.56 2.86 10.78
N GLN A 246 5.52 2.84 12.11
CA GLN A 246 5.00 1.72 12.90
C GLN A 246 3.74 2.15 13.65
N ALA A 247 2.77 1.25 13.77
CA ALA A 247 1.63 1.42 14.66
C ALA A 247 1.85 0.60 15.94
N ARG A 248 1.59 1.20 17.11
CA ARG A 248 1.85 0.55 18.41
C ARG A 248 0.95 -0.64 18.67
N ASP A 249 -0.29 -0.58 18.18
CA ASP A 249 -1.32 -1.60 18.39
C ASP A 249 -1.52 -2.47 17.14
N ASP A 250 -0.52 -2.53 16.24
CA ASP A 250 -0.57 -3.33 15.01
C ASP A 250 -0.80 -4.80 15.33
N GLY A 251 -1.91 -5.33 14.81
CA GLY A 251 -2.29 -6.72 15.02
C GLY A 251 -1.43 -7.71 14.25
N LEU A 252 -0.69 -7.29 13.21
CA LEU A 252 0.13 -8.15 12.36
C LEU A 252 1.61 -8.06 12.75
N TRP A 253 2.15 -6.86 12.96
CA TRP A 253 3.56 -6.59 13.26
C TRP A 253 3.78 -6.09 14.68
N SER A 254 5.00 -6.22 15.17
CA SER A 254 5.48 -5.61 16.40
C SER A 254 6.73 -4.78 16.10
N HIS A 255 7.09 -3.89 16.99
CA HIS A 255 8.26 -3.02 16.83
C HIS A 255 9.55 -3.77 16.51
N VAL A 256 9.74 -4.99 17.03
CA VAL A 256 10.94 -5.79 16.74
C VAL A 256 10.99 -6.29 15.30
N ASP A 257 9.85 -6.37 14.60
CA ASP A 257 9.79 -6.82 13.22
C ASP A 257 10.41 -5.80 12.24
N PHE A 258 10.61 -4.56 12.69
CA PHE A 258 11.21 -3.45 11.94
C PHE A 258 12.70 -3.23 12.25
N ALA A 259 13.28 -4.02 13.13
CA ALA A 259 14.65 -3.81 13.61
C ALA A 259 15.71 -3.91 12.49
N ASP A 260 15.41 -4.62 11.40
CA ASP A 260 16.32 -4.81 10.29
C ASP A 260 16.15 -3.74 9.18
N ASP A 261 15.13 -2.87 9.26
CA ASP A 261 14.81 -1.89 8.20
C ASP A 261 15.99 -0.95 7.90
N VAL A 262 16.66 -0.49 8.93
CA VAL A 262 17.83 0.39 8.78
C VAL A 262 18.97 -0.25 7.99
N GLN A 263 19.13 -1.57 8.08
CA GLN A 263 20.19 -2.30 7.37
C GLN A 263 19.92 -2.41 5.87
N ALA A 264 18.66 -2.26 5.45
CA ALA A 264 18.27 -2.27 4.05
C ALA A 264 18.54 -0.93 3.35
N THR A 265 18.99 0.10 4.08
CA THR A 265 19.14 1.47 3.57
C THR A 265 20.60 1.93 3.64
N SER A 266 21.02 2.73 2.68
CA SER A 266 22.26 3.51 2.73
C SER A 266 22.01 5.01 2.58
N GLY A 267 20.75 5.40 2.36
CA GLY A 267 20.25 6.77 2.43
C GLY A 267 19.84 7.15 3.85
N GLU A 268 19.22 8.29 3.99
CA GLU A 268 18.65 8.74 5.26
C GLU A 268 17.53 7.78 5.70
N PHE A 269 17.54 7.38 6.96
CA PHE A 269 16.54 6.50 7.55
C PHE A 269 15.99 7.08 8.83
N THR A 270 14.69 7.28 8.89
CA THR A 270 13.95 7.71 10.07
C THR A 270 12.84 6.70 10.37
N MET A 271 12.64 6.42 11.65
CA MET A 271 11.54 5.58 12.13
C MET A 271 10.64 6.36 13.07
N ARG A 272 9.33 6.25 12.91
CA ARG A 272 8.35 6.85 13.82
C ARG A 272 7.28 5.83 14.20
N ALA A 273 6.83 5.89 15.46
CA ALA A 273 5.74 5.07 15.96
C ALA A 273 4.50 5.96 16.18
N ILE A 274 3.34 5.47 15.70
CA ILE A 274 2.04 6.10 15.90
C ILE A 274 1.27 5.30 16.96
N SER A 275 0.68 6.00 17.92
CA SER A 275 -0.18 5.43 18.95
C SER A 275 -1.65 5.42 18.51
N GLU A 276 -2.48 4.69 19.25
CA GLU A 276 -3.94 4.64 19.06
C GLU A 276 -4.37 4.17 17.67
N CYS A 277 -3.58 3.31 17.05
CA CYS A 277 -3.92 2.66 15.79
C CYS A 277 -3.24 1.30 15.65
N GLY A 278 -3.87 0.43 14.85
CA GLY A 278 -3.37 -0.86 14.43
C GLY A 278 -2.76 -0.82 13.04
N HIS A 279 -2.99 -1.89 12.25
CA HIS A 279 -2.36 -2.09 10.95
C HIS A 279 -2.75 -1.08 9.87
N PHE A 280 -3.84 -0.35 10.06
CA PHE A 280 -4.43 0.57 9.08
C PHE A 280 -4.47 2.02 9.60
N PRO A 281 -3.33 2.64 9.95
CA PRO A 281 -3.33 3.96 10.57
C PRO A 281 -3.97 5.06 9.72
N GLN A 282 -4.02 4.90 8.39
CA GLN A 282 -4.71 5.81 7.47
C GLN A 282 -6.24 5.83 7.65
N GLU A 283 -6.81 4.81 8.30
CA GLU A 283 -8.23 4.75 8.67
C GLU A 283 -8.44 4.87 10.18
N GLU A 284 -7.56 4.27 10.97
CA GLU A 284 -7.69 4.18 12.41
C GLU A 284 -7.27 5.47 13.12
N ASN A 285 -6.26 6.20 12.60
CA ASN A 285 -5.80 7.48 13.11
C ASN A 285 -5.16 8.32 11.99
N PRO A 286 -5.97 8.77 10.99
CA PRO A 286 -5.47 9.49 9.82
C PRO A 286 -4.77 10.80 10.17
N GLN A 287 -5.18 11.45 11.26
CA GLN A 287 -4.58 12.69 11.71
C GLN A 287 -3.14 12.47 12.20
N ALA A 288 -2.92 11.48 13.06
CA ALA A 288 -1.58 11.16 13.57
C ALA A 288 -0.66 10.67 12.44
N LEU A 289 -1.18 9.86 11.51
CA LEU A 289 -0.43 9.44 10.34
C LEU A 289 -0.02 10.65 9.50
N THR A 290 -0.96 11.54 9.18
CA THR A 290 -0.68 12.74 8.38
C THR A 290 0.35 13.64 9.04
N GLN A 291 0.22 13.90 10.34
CA GLN A 291 1.20 14.69 11.10
C GLN A 291 2.60 14.08 11.08
N ALA A 292 2.69 12.75 11.06
CA ALA A 292 3.97 12.04 11.01
C ALA A 292 4.63 12.12 9.63
N ILE A 293 3.85 12.03 8.53
CA ILE A 293 4.41 11.85 7.17
C ILE A 293 4.45 13.15 6.35
N LEU A 294 3.54 14.10 6.54
CA LEU A 294 3.45 15.32 5.73
C LEU A 294 4.73 16.17 5.75
N PRO A 295 5.41 16.40 6.90
CA PRO A 295 6.67 17.14 6.90
C PRO A 295 7.75 16.48 6.03
N PHE A 296 7.90 15.16 6.13
CA PHE A 296 8.87 14.39 5.34
C PHE A 296 8.56 14.44 3.83
N VAL A 297 7.28 14.38 3.45
CA VAL A 297 6.88 14.50 2.04
C VAL A 297 7.15 15.90 1.49
N LYS A 298 6.92 16.96 2.30
CA LYS A 298 7.25 18.35 1.90
C LYS A 298 8.73 18.52 1.68
N GLU A 299 9.57 18.04 2.58
CA GLU A 299 11.03 18.10 2.45
C GLU A 299 11.51 17.39 1.17
N SER A 300 10.90 16.23 0.84
CA SER A 300 11.19 15.52 -0.42
C SER A 300 10.78 16.31 -1.66
N ALA A 301 9.73 17.14 -1.57
CA ALA A 301 9.29 18.02 -2.66
C ALA A 301 10.23 19.21 -2.85
N ASP A 302 10.66 19.85 -1.76
CA ASP A 302 11.55 21.01 -1.78
C ASP A 302 12.93 20.65 -2.35
N PHE A 303 13.46 19.48 -1.98
CA PHE A 303 14.72 18.96 -2.53
C PHE A 303 14.69 18.83 -4.07
N THR A 304 13.51 18.53 -4.62
CA THR A 304 13.32 18.45 -6.07
C THR A 304 13.34 19.83 -6.74
N ALA A 305 12.73 20.83 -6.11
CA ALA A 305 12.69 22.19 -6.64
C ALA A 305 14.10 22.80 -6.72
N GLU A 306 14.94 22.58 -5.70
CA GLU A 306 16.31 23.05 -5.66
C GLU A 306 17.24 22.36 -6.67
N SER A 307 16.99 21.08 -6.97
CA SER A 307 17.81 20.32 -7.93
C SER A 307 17.50 20.63 -9.41
N GLN A 308 16.44 21.37 -9.70
CA GLN A 308 16.03 21.80 -11.04
C GLN A 308 16.44 23.25 -11.37
N LEU A 309 17.02 23.99 -10.42
CA LEU A 309 17.62 25.31 -10.57
C LEU A 309 19.13 25.23 -10.82
#